data_23d58c96c8e911e732a8b6ac426cda03
#
_entry.id   23d58c96c8e911e732a8b6ac426cda03
#
_cell.length_a   1.000
_cell.length_b   1.000
_cell.length_c   1.000
_cell.angle_alpha   90.00
_cell.angle_beta   90.00
_cell.angle_gamma   90.00
#
_symmetry.space_group_name_H-M   'P 1'
#
loop_
_entity.id
_entity.type
_entity.pdbx_description
1 polymer ?
#
loop_
_entity_poly.entity_id
_entity_poly.type
_entity_poly.pdbx_seq_one_letter_code
_entity_poly.pdbx_strand_id
1 'polypeptide(L)' 'MNPNADYFGIVTMLRSLREQGLVSGSEAKKIAARLMVQLGADIIISL' A
#
# COMPACT_ATOMS: atom_id res chain seq x y z
N MET A 1 -15.49 8.14 5.41
CA MET A 1 -14.39 7.32 4.91
C MET A 1 -13.06 7.98 5.28
N ASN A 2 -12.12 7.23 5.76
CA ASN A 2 -10.82 7.75 6.19
C ASN A 2 -9.75 7.28 5.20
N PRO A 3 -9.20 8.20 4.37
CA PRO A 3 -8.19 7.82 3.37
C PRO A 3 -6.97 7.12 3.97
N ASN A 4 -6.53 7.54 5.16
CA ASN A 4 -5.37 6.95 5.81
C ASN A 4 -5.65 5.52 6.28
N ALA A 5 -6.85 5.27 6.81
CA ALA A 5 -7.25 3.93 7.23
C ALA A 5 -7.38 3.00 6.03
N ASP A 6 -7.97 3.49 4.94
CA ASP A 6 -8.09 2.72 3.69
C ASP A 6 -6.71 2.39 3.12
N TYR A 7 -5.80 3.36 3.11
CA TYR A 7 -4.43 3.16 2.63
C TYR A 7 -3.69 2.15 3.51
N PHE A 8 -3.86 2.22 4.84
CA PHE A 8 -3.25 1.26 5.76
C PHE A 8 -3.68 -0.17 5.44
N GLY A 9 -4.98 -0.36 5.17
CA GLY A 9 -5.50 -1.68 4.79
C GLY A 9 -4.89 -2.20 3.49
N ILE A 10 -4.72 -1.32 2.50
CA ILE A 10 -4.11 -1.67 1.22
C ILE A 10 -2.64 -2.04 1.42
N VAL A 11 -1.90 -1.28 2.22
CA VAL A 11 -0.49 -1.58 2.51
C VAL A 11 -0.35 -2.94 3.20
N THR A 12 -1.24 -3.24 4.14
CA THR A 12 -1.26 -4.53 4.82
C THR A 12 -1.47 -5.67 3.83
N MET A 13 -2.41 -5.50 2.89
CA MET A 13 -2.67 -6.49 1.85
C MET A 13 -1.46 -6.67 0.94
N LEU A 14 -0.83 -5.56 0.52
CA LEU A 14 0.35 -5.62 -0.35
C LEU A 14 1.52 -6.30 0.34
N ARG A 15 1.69 -6.06 1.64
CA ARG A 15 2.73 -6.71 2.43
C ARG A 15 2.52 -8.22 2.46
N SER A 16 1.28 -8.65 2.64
CA SER A 16 0.92 -10.06 2.63
C SER A 16 1.20 -10.70 1.27
N LEU A 17 0.82 -10.03 0.18
CA LEU A 17 1.08 -10.52 -1.18
C LEU A 17 2.58 -10.63 -1.47
N ARG A 18 3.37 -9.69 -0.98
CA ARG A 18 4.82 -9.75 -1.12
C ARG A 18 5.40 -10.95 -0.37
N GLU A 19 4.93 -11.20 0.84
CA GLU A 19 5.39 -12.35 1.63
C GLU A 19 5.06 -13.67 0.97
N GLN A 20 3.96 -13.73 0.24
CA GLN A 20 3.55 -14.90 -0.53
C GLN A 20 4.28 -15.02 -1.87
N GLY A 21 5.09 -14.04 -2.23
CA GLY A 21 5.82 -14.03 -3.50
C GLY A 21 4.97 -13.68 -4.71
N LEU A 22 3.76 -13.17 -4.52
CA LEU A 22 2.85 -12.82 -5.60
C LEU A 22 3.15 -11.45 -6.22
N VAL A 23 3.79 -10.57 -5.46
CA VAL A 23 4.32 -9.30 -5.95
C VAL A 23 5.71 -9.09 -5.39
N SER A 24 6.54 -8.35 -6.12
CA SER A 24 7.86 -7.96 -5.62
C SER A 24 7.76 -6.77 -4.68
N GLY A 25 8.81 -6.53 -3.89
CA GLY A 25 8.86 -5.34 -3.04
C GLY A 25 8.76 -4.06 -3.86
N SER A 26 9.41 -4.02 -5.02
CA SER A 26 9.36 -2.88 -5.93
C SER A 26 7.95 -2.64 -6.47
N GLU A 27 7.27 -3.69 -6.88
CA GLU A 27 5.89 -3.61 -7.37
C GLU A 27 4.93 -3.14 -6.26
N ALA A 28 5.07 -3.70 -5.06
CA ALA A 28 4.24 -3.30 -3.93
C ALA A 28 4.39 -1.81 -3.61
N LYS A 29 5.63 -1.30 -3.63
CA LYS A 29 5.89 0.11 -3.38
C LYS A 29 5.26 1.01 -4.43
N LYS A 30 5.33 0.63 -5.70
CA LYS A 30 4.72 1.40 -6.80
C LYS A 30 3.21 1.46 -6.66
N ILE A 31 2.58 0.34 -6.37
CA ILE A 31 1.13 0.26 -6.18
C ILE A 31 0.73 1.14 -4.98
N ALA A 32 1.44 1.02 -3.87
CA ALA A 32 1.15 1.81 -2.68
C ALA A 32 1.26 3.32 -2.96
N ALA A 33 2.30 3.74 -3.67
CA ALA A 33 2.49 5.14 -4.00
C ALA A 33 1.35 5.71 -4.83
N ARG A 34 0.87 4.95 -5.82
CA ARG A 34 -0.25 5.37 -6.66
C ARG A 34 -1.54 5.47 -5.86
N LEU A 35 -1.81 4.48 -5.03
CA LEU A 35 -3.04 4.46 -4.24
C LEU A 35 -3.04 5.54 -3.17
N MET A 36 -1.89 5.86 -2.60
CA MET A 36 -1.78 6.96 -1.66
C MET A 36 -2.26 8.27 -2.30
N VAL A 37 -1.82 8.55 -3.52
CA VAL A 37 -2.22 9.75 -4.24
C VAL A 37 -3.71 9.72 -4.58
N GLN A 38 -4.21 8.60 -5.09
CA GLN A 38 -5.61 8.46 -5.49
C GLN A 38 -6.56 8.59 -4.31
N LEU A 39 -6.19 8.06 -3.16
CA LEU A 39 -7.03 8.12 -1.95
C LEU A 39 -6.91 9.44 -1.21
N GLY A 40 -5.88 10.22 -1.50
CA GLY A 40 -5.60 11.44 -0.74
C GLY A 40 -5.01 11.16 0.63
N ALA A 41 -4.39 10.00 0.83
CA ALA A 41 -3.72 9.66 2.08
C ALA A 41 -2.44 10.48 2.22
N ASP A 42 -2.11 10.88 3.45
CA ASP A 42 -0.94 11.69 3.74
C ASP A 42 0.04 11.03 4.73
N ILE A 43 -0.20 9.77 5.06
CA ILE A 43 0.71 9.02 5.94
C ILE A 43 1.72 8.25 5.11
N ILE A 44 2.91 8.04 5.68
CA ILE A 44 3.96 7.25 5.07
C ILE A 44 4.07 5.94 5.85
N ILE A 45 3.89 4.82 5.13
CA ILE A 45 4.00 3.49 5.71
C ILE A 45 5.08 2.74 4.95
N SER A 46 6.07 2.23 5.69
CA SER A 46 7.15 1.46 5.11
C SER A 46 6.67 0.06 4.71
N LEU A 47 7.01 -0.34 3.53
CA LEU A 47 6.79 -1.69 3.04
C LEU A 47 8.10 -2.47 3.08
#